data_87120d1b235817a917fc8d132b390d1a
#
_entry.id   87120d1b235817a917fc8d132b390d1a
#
_cell.length_a   1.000
_cell.length_b   1.000
_cell.length_c   1.000
_cell.angle_alpha   90.00
_cell.angle_beta   90.00
_cell.angle_gamma   90.00
#
_symmetry.space_group_name_H-M   'P 1'
#
loop_
_entity.id
_entity.type
_entity.pdbx_description
1 polymer ?
#
loop_
_entity_poly.entity_id
_entity_poly.type
_entity_poly.pdbx_seq_one_letter_code
_entity_poly.pdbx_strand_id
1 'polypeptide(L)'
;NGVVGRAAVPSGASTGIYEACELRDGDKSRYLGKGVQKAVENVNGEIAEALNGLNALDQPYIDKILIELDGTPNKTRLGANAMLGVSLAVAKASAEALGLPLYSYIGGVNAKTLPVPMMNVLNGGVHAPSSAADIQEFMIMPVGAKSWKEALRWCSEVFHTLSKVLHT
;
A
#
# COMPACT_ATOMS: atom_id res chain seq x y z
N ASN A 1 -11.13 22.73 -10.93
CA ASN A 1 -10.67 23.63 -9.86
C ASN A 1 -9.16 23.56 -9.59
N GLY A 2 -8.37 22.79 -10.37
CA GLY A 2 -6.91 22.77 -10.33
C GLY A 2 -6.26 21.96 -9.21
N VAL A 3 -7.03 21.21 -8.43
CA VAL A 3 -6.49 20.33 -7.39
C VAL A 3 -5.84 19.09 -8.02
N VAL A 4 -4.68 18.68 -7.50
CA VAL A 4 -3.89 17.57 -8.03
C VAL A 4 -3.60 16.54 -6.94
N GLY A 5 -4.12 15.32 -7.08
CA GLY A 5 -3.75 14.18 -6.24
C GLY A 5 -2.52 13.45 -6.79
N ARG A 6 -1.60 13.08 -5.91
CA ARG A 6 -0.41 12.30 -6.29
C ARG A 6 -0.25 11.08 -5.38
N ALA A 7 -0.08 9.91 -6.00
CA ALA A 7 0.13 8.66 -5.29
C ALA A 7 1.34 7.90 -5.82
N ALA A 8 1.93 7.08 -4.98
CA ALA A 8 2.95 6.11 -5.34
C ALA A 8 2.48 4.72 -4.89
N VAL A 9 2.73 3.72 -5.72
CA VAL A 9 2.40 2.32 -5.44
C VAL A 9 3.70 1.52 -5.49
N PRO A 10 4.36 1.33 -4.34
CA PRO A 10 5.58 0.52 -4.27
C PRO A 10 5.25 -0.96 -4.49
N SER A 11 6.21 -1.68 -5.06
CA SER A 11 6.13 -3.14 -5.21
C SER A 11 6.25 -3.83 -3.86
N GLY A 12 5.51 -4.93 -3.68
CA GLY A 12 5.69 -5.84 -2.56
C GLY A 12 6.95 -6.69 -2.70
N ALA A 13 7.58 -7.05 -1.58
CA ALA A 13 8.77 -7.89 -1.56
C ALA A 13 8.45 -9.39 -1.70
N SER A 14 7.31 -9.82 -1.19
CA SER A 14 6.78 -11.18 -1.30
C SER A 14 5.36 -11.16 -1.88
N THR A 15 4.95 -12.23 -2.55
CA THR A 15 3.64 -12.36 -3.15
C THR A 15 2.97 -13.65 -2.69
N GLY A 16 1.66 -13.56 -2.37
CA GLY A 16 0.81 -14.70 -2.07
C GLY A 16 -0.09 -15.06 -3.25
N ILE A 17 -0.59 -16.28 -3.27
CA ILE A 17 -1.47 -16.78 -4.36
C ILE A 17 -2.82 -16.05 -4.43
N TYR A 18 -3.22 -15.39 -3.35
CA TYR A 18 -4.48 -14.65 -3.25
C TYR A 18 -4.32 -13.14 -3.45
N GLU A 19 -3.10 -12.67 -3.67
CA GLU A 19 -2.85 -11.26 -3.92
C GLU A 19 -3.37 -10.82 -5.29
N ALA A 20 -3.77 -9.56 -5.36
CA ALA A 20 -4.09 -8.93 -6.63
C ALA A 20 -2.83 -8.79 -7.50
N CYS A 21 -3.01 -8.89 -8.80
CA CYS A 21 -1.91 -8.92 -9.76
C CYS A 21 -1.21 -7.55 -9.89
N GLU A 22 0.06 -7.48 -9.54
CA GLU A 22 0.91 -6.37 -9.93
C GLU A 22 1.33 -6.55 -11.39
N LEU A 23 0.80 -5.72 -12.28
CA LEU A 23 1.06 -5.84 -13.73
C LEU A 23 2.49 -5.41 -14.05
N ARG A 24 3.23 -6.31 -14.66
CA ARG A 24 4.60 -6.12 -15.15
C ARG A 24 4.69 -6.35 -16.66
N ASP A 25 5.62 -5.67 -17.31
CA ASP A 25 5.78 -5.75 -18.77
C ASP A 25 6.25 -7.11 -19.25
N GLY A 26 7.08 -7.80 -18.46
CA GLY A 26 7.67 -9.08 -18.79
C GLY A 26 8.80 -9.00 -19.82
N ASP A 27 9.13 -7.82 -20.33
CA ASP A 27 10.24 -7.59 -21.26
C ASP A 27 11.58 -7.64 -20.52
N LYS A 28 12.30 -8.73 -20.67
CA LYS A 28 13.59 -8.96 -20.00
C LYS A 28 14.69 -7.97 -20.40
N SER A 29 14.58 -7.30 -21.55
CA SER A 29 15.54 -6.29 -22.00
C SER A 29 15.43 -4.99 -21.17
N ARG A 30 14.31 -4.78 -20.48
CA ARG A 30 14.05 -3.61 -19.63
C ARG A 30 13.74 -4.03 -18.20
N TYR A 31 14.53 -3.50 -17.25
CA TYR A 31 14.35 -3.78 -15.82
C TYR A 31 14.20 -5.27 -15.50
N LEU A 32 14.84 -6.15 -16.27
CA LEU A 32 14.77 -7.62 -16.12
C LEU A 32 13.33 -8.18 -16.17
N GLY A 33 12.44 -7.53 -16.93
CA GLY A 33 11.02 -7.87 -17.04
C GLY A 33 10.11 -7.18 -16.03
N LYS A 34 10.67 -6.39 -15.10
CA LYS A 34 9.93 -5.74 -14.01
C LYS A 34 9.44 -4.32 -14.36
N GLY A 35 9.51 -3.90 -15.64
CA GLY A 35 8.95 -2.65 -16.10
C GLY A 35 7.43 -2.59 -15.89
N VAL A 36 6.86 -1.38 -15.90
CA VAL A 36 5.43 -1.12 -15.64
C VAL A 36 4.79 -0.24 -16.72
N GLN A 37 5.31 -0.26 -17.93
CA GLN A 37 4.77 0.56 -19.01
C GLN A 37 3.32 0.21 -19.35
N LYS A 38 2.97 -1.07 -19.37
CA LYS A 38 1.58 -1.50 -19.59
C LYS A 38 0.63 -0.92 -18.54
N ALA A 39 1.05 -0.92 -17.27
CA ALA A 39 0.26 -0.31 -16.21
C ALA A 39 0.10 1.21 -16.40
N VAL A 40 1.16 1.90 -16.83
CA VAL A 40 1.14 3.34 -17.14
C VAL A 40 0.23 3.62 -18.34
N GLU A 41 0.29 2.81 -19.40
CA GLU A 41 -0.59 2.92 -20.56
C GLU A 41 -2.06 2.74 -20.17
N ASN A 42 -2.38 1.76 -19.32
CA ASN A 42 -3.72 1.56 -18.78
C ASN A 42 -4.22 2.79 -18.01
N VAL A 43 -3.37 3.41 -17.17
CA VAL A 43 -3.72 4.62 -16.42
C VAL A 43 -3.98 5.80 -17.37
N ASN A 44 -3.10 6.03 -18.35
CA ASN A 44 -3.19 7.18 -19.25
C ASN A 44 -4.25 7.04 -20.34
N GLY A 45 -4.65 5.82 -20.67
CA GLY A 45 -5.65 5.51 -21.67
C GLY A 45 -7.00 5.15 -21.04
N GLU A 46 -7.30 3.88 -21.01
CA GLU A 46 -8.62 3.33 -20.68
C GLU A 46 -9.15 3.79 -19.30
N ILE A 47 -8.31 3.82 -18.28
CA ILE A 47 -8.73 4.29 -16.95
C ILE A 47 -9.03 5.80 -16.98
N ALA A 48 -8.14 6.59 -17.60
CA ALA A 48 -8.35 8.03 -17.71
C ALA A 48 -9.64 8.36 -18.47
N GLU A 49 -9.93 7.65 -19.56
CA GLU A 49 -11.16 7.83 -20.34
C GLU A 49 -12.41 7.47 -19.53
N ALA A 50 -12.38 6.34 -18.81
CA ALA A 50 -13.51 5.88 -18.00
C ALA A 50 -13.83 6.80 -16.82
N LEU A 51 -12.83 7.49 -16.26
CA LEU A 51 -13.01 8.37 -15.10
C LEU A 51 -13.22 9.84 -15.49
N ASN A 52 -13.04 10.20 -16.75
CA ASN A 52 -13.17 11.57 -17.21
C ASN A 52 -14.59 12.10 -16.98
N GLY A 53 -14.71 13.25 -16.31
CA GLY A 53 -15.99 13.89 -16.00
C GLY A 53 -16.72 13.32 -14.78
N LEU A 54 -16.21 12.31 -14.13
CA LEU A 54 -16.79 11.79 -12.90
C LEU A 54 -16.48 12.69 -11.68
N ASN A 55 -17.33 12.57 -10.65
CA ASN A 55 -17.11 13.28 -9.40
C ASN A 55 -16.08 12.54 -8.55
N ALA A 56 -14.89 13.11 -8.40
CA ALA A 56 -13.81 12.56 -7.59
C ALA A 56 -14.15 12.39 -6.10
N LEU A 57 -15.15 13.09 -5.58
CA LEU A 57 -15.59 12.94 -4.19
C LEU A 57 -16.38 11.65 -3.94
N ASP A 58 -16.84 10.99 -4.99
CA ASP A 58 -17.53 9.70 -4.90
C ASP A 58 -16.54 8.53 -5.05
N GLN A 59 -15.67 8.39 -4.06
CA GLN A 59 -14.63 7.34 -4.05
C GLN A 59 -15.21 5.93 -4.26
N PRO A 60 -16.33 5.52 -3.60
CA PRO A 60 -16.89 4.19 -3.84
C PRO A 60 -17.30 3.96 -5.29
N TYR A 61 -17.83 4.98 -5.96
CA TYR A 61 -18.21 4.88 -7.36
C TYR A 61 -16.98 4.79 -8.28
N ILE A 62 -15.95 5.61 -8.02
CA ILE A 62 -14.67 5.54 -8.75
C ILE A 62 -14.06 4.14 -8.63
N ASP A 63 -13.95 3.61 -7.42
CA ASP A 63 -13.37 2.29 -7.20
C ASP A 63 -14.19 1.17 -7.84
N LYS A 64 -15.52 1.30 -7.84
CA LYS A 64 -16.42 0.38 -8.55
C LYS A 64 -16.17 0.39 -10.06
N ILE A 65 -16.05 1.56 -10.68
CA ILE A 65 -15.73 1.68 -12.12
C ILE A 65 -14.40 1.01 -12.43
N LEU A 66 -13.35 1.22 -11.62
CA LEU A 66 -12.05 0.59 -11.82
C LEU A 66 -12.15 -0.96 -11.76
N ILE A 67 -12.93 -1.49 -10.81
CA ILE A 67 -13.12 -2.94 -10.64
C ILE A 67 -13.92 -3.52 -11.82
N GLU A 68 -14.98 -2.86 -12.23
CA GLU A 68 -15.83 -3.28 -13.37
C GLU A 68 -15.04 -3.19 -14.69
N LEU A 69 -14.23 -2.15 -14.85
CA LEU A 69 -13.38 -1.96 -16.03
C LEU A 69 -12.34 -3.07 -16.14
N ASP A 70 -11.69 -3.47 -15.04
CA ASP A 70 -10.77 -4.61 -15.04
C ASP A 70 -11.50 -5.93 -15.34
N GLY A 71 -12.63 -6.18 -14.70
CA GLY A 71 -13.50 -7.33 -14.92
C GLY A 71 -12.91 -8.67 -14.50
N THR A 72 -11.74 -8.70 -13.83
CA THR A 72 -11.10 -9.93 -13.36
C THR A 72 -11.06 -10.00 -11.83
N PRO A 73 -11.13 -11.21 -11.23
CA PRO A 73 -11.17 -11.36 -9.77
C PRO A 73 -9.95 -10.75 -9.07
N ASN A 74 -8.77 -10.87 -9.67
CA ASN A 74 -7.48 -10.47 -9.07
C ASN A 74 -6.75 -9.35 -9.84
N LYS A 75 -7.46 -8.54 -10.63
CA LYS A 75 -6.96 -7.35 -11.34
C LYS A 75 -5.83 -7.66 -12.33
N THR A 76 -5.96 -8.77 -13.07
CA THR A 76 -4.94 -9.20 -14.03
C THR A 76 -4.94 -8.41 -15.32
N ARG A 77 -6.04 -7.75 -15.69
CA ARG A 77 -6.15 -7.03 -16.96
C ARG A 77 -5.52 -5.65 -16.90
N LEU A 78 -5.94 -4.82 -15.96
CA LEU A 78 -5.41 -3.45 -15.80
C LEU A 78 -4.18 -3.40 -14.90
N GLY A 79 -4.11 -4.31 -13.95
CA GLY A 79 -3.10 -4.34 -12.91
C GLY A 79 -3.54 -3.63 -11.62
N ALA A 80 -3.38 -4.32 -10.49
CA ALA A 80 -3.68 -3.74 -9.18
C ALA A 80 -2.86 -2.48 -8.88
N ASN A 81 -1.62 -2.43 -9.35
CA ASN A 81 -0.75 -1.25 -9.24
C ASN A 81 -1.31 -0.04 -10.00
N ALA A 82 -1.82 -0.22 -11.22
CA ALA A 82 -2.47 0.85 -11.98
C ALA A 82 -3.73 1.35 -11.27
N MET A 83 -4.63 0.43 -10.90
CA MET A 83 -5.90 0.76 -10.26
C MET A 83 -5.69 1.44 -8.90
N LEU A 84 -4.80 0.91 -8.05
CA LEU A 84 -4.50 1.47 -6.73
C LEU A 84 -3.85 2.84 -6.83
N GLY A 85 -2.96 3.06 -7.82
CA GLY A 85 -2.36 4.36 -8.07
C GLY A 85 -3.40 5.44 -8.34
N VAL A 86 -4.40 5.12 -9.15
CA VAL A 86 -5.50 6.05 -9.47
C VAL A 86 -6.43 6.25 -8.27
N SER A 87 -6.88 5.17 -7.61
CA SER A 87 -7.76 5.24 -6.44
C SER A 87 -7.15 6.10 -5.32
N LEU A 88 -5.87 5.89 -4.99
CA LEU A 88 -5.17 6.69 -3.98
C LEU A 88 -4.98 8.15 -4.40
N ALA A 89 -4.70 8.41 -5.67
CA ALA A 89 -4.55 9.78 -6.18
C ALA A 89 -5.88 10.55 -6.11
N VAL A 90 -6.99 9.89 -6.47
CA VAL A 90 -8.34 10.45 -6.35
C VAL A 90 -8.69 10.79 -4.90
N ALA A 91 -8.44 9.86 -3.96
CA ALA A 91 -8.69 10.10 -2.54
C ALA A 91 -7.89 11.30 -2.00
N LYS A 92 -6.62 11.42 -2.39
CA LYS A 92 -5.76 12.55 -1.99
C LYS A 92 -6.22 13.87 -2.59
N ALA A 93 -6.59 13.89 -3.87
CA ALA A 93 -7.13 15.08 -4.52
C ALA A 93 -8.45 15.53 -3.86
N SER A 94 -9.31 14.58 -3.52
CA SER A 94 -10.58 14.84 -2.84
C SER A 94 -10.39 15.42 -1.45
N ALA A 95 -9.47 14.85 -0.67
CA ALA A 95 -9.11 15.38 0.66
C ALA A 95 -8.59 16.82 0.57
N GLU A 96 -7.67 17.09 -0.38
CA GLU A 96 -7.15 18.43 -0.63
C GLU A 96 -8.24 19.43 -1.07
N ALA A 97 -9.12 19.00 -1.98
CA ALA A 97 -10.25 19.83 -2.44
C ALA A 97 -11.19 20.26 -1.31
N LEU A 98 -11.31 19.42 -0.27
CA LEU A 98 -12.12 19.69 0.92
C LEU A 98 -11.34 20.39 2.05
N GLY A 99 -10.03 20.63 1.87
CA GLY A 99 -9.17 21.18 2.92
C GLY A 99 -8.96 20.25 4.12
N LEU A 100 -9.10 18.93 3.90
CA LEU A 100 -8.98 17.91 4.95
C LEU A 100 -7.68 17.11 4.81
N PRO A 101 -7.06 16.72 5.93
CA PRO A 101 -6.02 15.71 5.87
C PRO A 101 -6.64 14.36 5.46
N LEU A 102 -5.86 13.54 4.73
CA LEU A 102 -6.36 12.27 4.16
C LEU A 102 -6.99 11.35 5.20
N TYR A 103 -6.39 11.24 6.39
CA TYR A 103 -6.95 10.40 7.45
C TYR A 103 -8.34 10.84 7.91
N SER A 104 -8.61 12.16 7.94
CA SER A 104 -9.94 12.70 8.28
C SER A 104 -10.93 12.50 7.14
N TYR A 105 -10.49 12.64 5.89
CA TYR A 105 -11.33 12.40 4.72
C TYR A 105 -11.81 10.94 4.66
N ILE A 106 -10.90 9.99 4.89
CA ILE A 106 -11.23 8.56 4.83
C ILE A 106 -11.95 8.09 6.11
N GLY A 107 -11.47 8.51 7.27
CA GLY A 107 -11.93 7.97 8.56
C GLY A 107 -13.05 8.78 9.22
N GLY A 108 -13.42 9.94 8.65
CA GLY A 108 -14.44 10.82 9.20
C GLY A 108 -14.06 11.48 10.52
N VAL A 109 -15.06 12.01 11.23
CA VAL A 109 -14.87 12.81 12.45
C VAL A 109 -14.24 12.05 13.63
N ASN A 110 -14.29 10.73 13.60
CA ASN A 110 -13.73 9.87 14.66
C ASN A 110 -12.30 9.37 14.37
N ALA A 111 -11.71 9.73 13.23
CA ALA A 111 -10.35 9.35 12.87
C ALA A 111 -9.30 10.14 13.66
N LYS A 112 -9.20 9.89 14.95
CA LYS A 112 -8.33 10.59 15.90
C LYS A 112 -7.48 9.68 16.78
N THR A 113 -7.59 8.38 16.60
CA THR A 113 -6.85 7.39 17.40
C THR A 113 -5.74 6.78 16.57
N LEU A 114 -4.50 6.90 17.04
CA LEU A 114 -3.38 6.20 16.43
C LEU A 114 -3.48 4.69 16.72
N PRO A 115 -3.16 3.83 15.77
CA PRO A 115 -3.10 2.39 16.01
C PRO A 115 -1.95 2.04 16.95
N VAL A 116 -2.06 0.89 17.64
CA VAL A 116 -0.91 0.32 18.35
C VAL A 116 0.16 -0.02 17.31
N PRO A 117 1.42 0.44 17.49
CA PRO A 117 2.47 0.14 16.51
C PRO A 117 2.78 -1.35 16.52
N MET A 118 3.00 -1.90 15.33
CA MET A 118 3.57 -3.23 15.13
C MET A 118 5.01 -3.05 14.63
N MET A 119 5.95 -3.67 15.28
CA MET A 119 7.37 -3.60 14.89
C MET A 119 7.88 -5.00 14.56
N ASN A 120 8.37 -5.18 13.33
CA ASN A 120 9.07 -6.39 12.94
C ASN A 120 10.45 -6.41 13.62
N VAL A 121 10.77 -7.48 14.33
CA VAL A 121 12.01 -7.61 15.12
C VAL A 121 12.91 -8.74 14.63
N LEU A 122 12.39 -9.68 13.86
CA LEU A 122 13.16 -10.79 13.30
C LEU A 122 12.53 -11.23 11.97
N ASN A 123 13.36 -11.43 10.96
CA ASN A 123 12.95 -11.92 9.65
C ASN A 123 13.49 -13.33 9.39
N GLY A 124 12.71 -14.11 8.64
CA GLY A 124 13.08 -15.43 8.12
C GLY A 124 12.41 -15.70 6.78
N GLY A 125 12.36 -16.97 6.36
CA GLY A 125 11.76 -17.37 5.10
C GLY A 125 12.32 -16.58 3.91
N VAL A 126 11.45 -16.14 3.01
CA VAL A 126 11.85 -15.42 1.78
C VAL A 126 12.45 -14.03 2.05
N HIS A 127 12.18 -13.42 3.21
CA HIS A 127 12.76 -12.13 3.58
C HIS A 127 14.21 -12.21 4.08
N ALA A 128 14.62 -13.38 4.52
CA ALA A 128 15.98 -13.65 4.98
C ALA A 128 16.42 -15.06 4.55
N PRO A 129 16.73 -15.28 3.26
CA PRO A 129 17.04 -16.61 2.73
C PRO A 129 18.24 -17.30 3.39
N SER A 130 19.11 -16.52 4.04
CA SER A 130 20.26 -17.03 4.82
C SER A 130 19.93 -17.35 6.29
N SER A 131 18.73 -17.03 6.74
CA SER A 131 18.26 -17.31 8.09
C SER A 131 17.88 -18.80 8.22
N ALA A 132 18.12 -19.37 9.41
CA ALA A 132 17.60 -20.69 9.77
C ALA A 132 16.11 -20.68 10.16
N ALA A 133 15.49 -19.50 10.23
CA ALA A 133 14.08 -19.35 10.60
C ALA A 133 13.19 -19.50 9.37
N ASP A 134 12.25 -20.45 9.39
CA ASP A 134 11.25 -20.66 8.34
C ASP A 134 10.12 -19.64 8.41
N ILE A 135 9.87 -19.07 9.60
CA ILE A 135 8.83 -18.05 9.82
C ILE A 135 9.31 -16.72 9.25
N GLN A 136 8.48 -16.13 8.38
CA GLN A 136 8.85 -14.95 7.59
C GLN A 136 9.09 -13.71 8.44
N GLU A 137 8.26 -13.47 9.46
CA GLU A 137 8.33 -12.28 10.31
C GLU A 137 7.91 -12.59 11.74
N PHE A 138 8.55 -11.93 12.70
CA PHE A 138 8.16 -11.89 14.11
C PHE A 138 7.94 -10.44 14.49
N MET A 139 6.72 -10.13 14.92
CA MET A 139 6.32 -8.77 15.26
C MET A 139 5.98 -8.65 16.75
N ILE A 140 6.28 -7.49 17.31
CA ILE A 140 5.86 -7.12 18.67
C ILE A 140 4.81 -6.02 18.62
N MET A 141 3.87 -6.05 19.57
CA MET A 141 2.80 -5.07 19.72
C MET A 141 2.71 -4.65 21.20
N PRO A 142 3.07 -3.42 21.56
CA PRO A 142 3.07 -2.94 22.95
C PRO A 142 1.66 -2.47 23.38
N VAL A 143 0.69 -3.39 23.46
CA VAL A 143 -0.73 -3.08 23.72
C VAL A 143 -1.01 -2.47 25.10
N GLY A 144 -0.08 -2.63 26.07
CA GLY A 144 -0.21 -2.08 27.42
C GLY A 144 0.37 -0.67 27.61
N ALA A 145 0.97 -0.08 26.57
CA ALA A 145 1.56 1.26 26.67
C ALA A 145 0.46 2.34 26.81
N LYS A 146 0.72 3.33 27.66
CA LYS A 146 -0.26 4.40 27.94
C LYS A 146 -0.29 5.50 26.89
N SER A 147 0.69 5.53 25.99
CA SER A 147 0.77 6.49 24.89
C SER A 147 1.53 5.88 23.70
N TRP A 148 1.29 6.42 22.51
CA TRP A 148 2.00 6.01 21.29
C TRP A 148 3.51 6.24 21.40
N LYS A 149 3.92 7.34 22.03
CA LYS A 149 5.34 7.65 22.31
C LYS A 149 5.99 6.56 23.20
N GLU A 150 5.29 6.12 24.24
CA GLU A 150 5.76 5.04 25.10
C GLU A 150 5.80 3.71 24.36
N ALA A 151 4.78 3.40 23.58
CA ALA A 151 4.73 2.21 22.75
C ALA A 151 5.93 2.12 21.81
N LEU A 152 6.24 3.21 21.11
CA LEU A 152 7.40 3.27 20.20
C LEU A 152 8.73 3.09 20.95
N ARG A 153 8.86 3.71 22.13
CA ARG A 153 10.04 3.53 22.98
C ARG A 153 10.23 2.07 23.36
N TRP A 154 9.19 1.39 23.83
CA TRP A 154 9.25 -0.04 24.18
C TRP A 154 9.64 -0.91 22.99
N CYS A 155 9.06 -0.66 21.81
CA CYS A 155 9.45 -1.36 20.59
C CYS A 155 10.94 -1.22 20.29
N SER A 156 11.48 -0.02 20.38
CA SER A 156 12.90 0.26 20.16
C SER A 156 13.80 -0.45 21.19
N GLU A 157 13.45 -0.37 22.47
CA GLU A 157 14.20 -1.02 23.55
C GLU A 157 14.23 -2.54 23.38
N VAL A 158 13.09 -3.15 23.07
CA VAL A 158 12.99 -4.60 22.82
C VAL A 158 13.80 -5.00 21.58
N PHE A 159 13.70 -4.25 20.48
CA PHE A 159 14.46 -4.51 19.25
C PHE A 159 15.97 -4.56 19.52
N HIS A 160 16.51 -3.52 20.17
CA HIS A 160 17.94 -3.44 20.47
C HIS A 160 18.39 -4.46 21.51
N THR A 161 17.53 -4.81 22.47
CA THR A 161 17.86 -5.85 23.46
C THR A 161 17.86 -7.23 22.80
N LEU A 162 16.88 -7.54 21.96
CA LEU A 162 16.83 -8.79 21.21
C LEU A 162 18.08 -8.95 20.33
N SER A 163 18.46 -7.90 19.61
CA SER A 163 19.68 -7.92 18.79
C SER A 163 20.92 -8.29 19.61
N LYS A 164 21.08 -7.73 20.82
CA LYS A 164 22.20 -8.09 21.70
C LYS A 164 22.16 -9.56 22.15
N VAL A 165 20.97 -10.06 22.50
CA VAL A 165 20.79 -11.46 22.94
C VAL A 165 21.10 -12.44 21.82
N LEU A 166 20.76 -12.12 20.57
CA LEU A 166 21.00 -13.00 19.43
C LEU A 166 22.47 -12.98 18.95
N HIS A 167 23.27 -11.99 19.36
CA HIS A 167 24.69 -11.89 19.01
C HIS A 167 25.64 -12.42 20.10
N THR A 168 25.09 -12.89 21.25
CA THR A 168 25.85 -13.58 22.30
C THR A 168 25.83 -15.08 22.09
#